data_c32ae424455addb43a7e89cbc41bd00e
#
_entry.id   c32ae424455addb43a7e89cbc41bd00e
#
_cell.length_a   1.000
_cell.length_b   1.000
_cell.length_c   1.000
_cell.angle_alpha   90.00
_cell.angle_beta   90.00
_cell.angle_gamma   90.00
#
_symmetry.space_group_name_H-M   'P 1'
#
loop_
_entity.id
_entity.type
_entity.pdbx_description
1 polymer ?
#
loop_
_entity_poly.entity_id
_entity_poly.type
_entity_poly.pdbx_seq_one_letter_code
_entity_poly.pdbx_strand_id
1 'polypeptide(L)'
;MRSVKSLLLWGFASFSSTTAALAFPPLFHKTREAEASSSIAKRADEKTPKYFVEAGRNIELGHYDNRYFQSKVSYEEHRLVLRDLIRSYLFHMNSYGVETWIAHGTLLGWWWNGQIMPWDYDLDVQVSNNTLQWIGDNLNRTEHSWNYTETATGEFISKKYLLDINPHHVDIDRSDGRNIIDGRWIDMQNGMYVDITGLREREADRPGVWSCKNKHRYKSQDLWPMRITEFEGVKARVPFNFNKILVDEYDTKSLVTESWAGHRWDHDNKIWIKETEEEAKQRQLGAVDRHLAEAAANPQTEEPQEAAAP
;
A
#
# COMPACT_ATOMS: atom_id res chain seq x y z
N MET A 1 -26.73 12.84 60.55
CA MET A 1 -26.80 11.92 61.69
C MET A 1 -26.26 10.55 61.27
N ARG A 2 -25.23 10.06 62.05
CA ARG A 2 -24.70 8.68 62.17
C ARG A 2 -24.15 7.99 60.89
N SER A 3 -22.91 8.03 60.64
CA SER A 3 -21.72 7.23 61.00
C SER A 3 -21.97 5.76 61.35
N VAL A 4 -21.43 4.84 60.51
CA VAL A 4 -20.88 3.57 60.99
C VAL A 4 -19.67 3.22 60.12
N LYS A 5 -18.50 3.21 60.80
CA LYS A 5 -17.23 2.61 60.34
C LYS A 5 -17.29 1.10 60.61
N SER A 6 -16.82 0.29 59.69
CA SER A 6 -16.44 -1.11 59.99
C SER A 6 -15.06 -1.41 59.45
N LEU A 7 -14.13 -1.54 60.37
CA LEU A 7 -12.80 -2.14 60.18
C LEU A 7 -12.95 -3.67 60.07
N LEU A 8 -12.30 -4.27 59.12
CA LEU A 8 -11.97 -5.69 59.17
C LEU A 8 -10.45 -5.87 58.85
N LEU A 9 -9.73 -6.21 59.91
CA LEU A 9 -8.37 -6.76 59.86
C LEU A 9 -8.42 -8.17 59.24
N TRP A 10 -7.51 -8.48 58.34
CA TRP A 10 -7.15 -9.86 58.01
C TRP A 10 -5.65 -10.03 58.07
N GLY A 11 -5.27 -11.07 58.84
CA GLY A 11 -3.91 -11.35 59.26
C GLY A 11 -3.06 -12.00 58.15
N PHE A 12 -1.79 -11.74 58.25
CA PHE A 12 -0.75 -12.40 57.49
C PHE A 12 -0.50 -13.83 58.00
N ALA A 13 -0.65 -14.82 57.11
CA ALA A 13 -0.16 -16.16 57.37
C ALA A 13 1.06 -16.40 56.44
N SER A 14 2.26 -16.48 57.06
CA SER A 14 3.51 -16.81 56.38
C SER A 14 3.56 -18.34 56.19
N PHE A 15 3.61 -18.79 54.94
CA PHE A 15 3.98 -20.16 54.61
C PHE A 15 5.41 -20.19 54.06
N SER A 16 6.31 -20.76 54.85
CA SER A 16 7.65 -21.13 54.40
C SER A 16 7.62 -22.48 53.72
N SER A 17 7.86 -22.51 52.43
CA SER A 17 8.06 -23.72 51.65
C SER A 17 9.51 -23.89 51.28
N THR A 18 10.17 -24.84 51.94
CA THR A 18 11.49 -25.34 51.58
C THR A 18 11.36 -26.22 50.32
N THR A 19 11.89 -25.72 49.19
CA THR A 19 12.04 -26.51 47.97
C THR A 19 13.41 -27.17 47.92
N ALA A 20 13.49 -28.47 48.05
CA ALA A 20 14.67 -29.29 47.81
C ALA A 20 15.01 -29.27 46.30
N ALA A 21 16.19 -28.82 45.96
CA ALA A 21 16.72 -28.90 44.59
C ALA A 21 17.17 -30.33 44.27
N LEU A 22 16.46 -30.98 43.37
CA LEU A 22 16.90 -32.20 42.71
C LEU A 22 17.79 -31.81 41.51
N ALA A 23 19.08 -32.11 41.63
CA ALA A 23 20.04 -31.96 40.54
C ALA A 23 19.88 -33.09 39.55
N PHE A 24 19.53 -32.78 38.30
CA PHE A 24 19.57 -33.71 37.17
C PHE A 24 20.91 -33.56 36.42
N PRO A 25 21.53 -34.69 35.96
CA PRO A 25 22.78 -34.64 35.22
C PRO A 25 22.58 -34.06 33.80
N PRO A 26 23.61 -33.45 33.18
CA PRO A 26 23.51 -32.90 31.83
C PRO A 26 23.55 -34.02 30.80
N LEU A 27 22.44 -34.27 30.11
CA LEU A 27 22.35 -35.15 28.96
C LEU A 27 22.38 -34.34 27.66
N PHE A 28 23.47 -34.50 26.93
CA PHE A 28 23.62 -34.37 25.48
C PHE A 28 22.58 -33.56 24.69
N HIS A 29 22.93 -32.25 24.45
CA HIS A 29 22.23 -31.40 23.47
C HIS A 29 23.15 -30.80 22.40
N LYS A 30 24.18 -31.54 21.92
CA LYS A 30 25.11 -31.02 20.90
C LYS A 30 24.84 -31.42 19.45
N THR A 31 23.93 -32.35 19.19
CA THR A 31 23.68 -32.87 17.84
C THR A 31 22.43 -32.31 17.15
N ARG A 32 21.47 -31.78 17.90
CA ARG A 32 20.23 -31.27 17.32
C ARG A 32 20.29 -29.83 16.81
N GLU A 33 21.14 -28.98 17.40
CA GLU A 33 21.29 -27.58 16.96
C GLU A 33 22.10 -27.47 15.64
N ALA A 34 23.08 -28.37 15.42
CA ALA A 34 23.85 -28.37 14.18
C ALA A 34 23.01 -28.86 12.98
N GLU A 35 22.11 -29.83 13.17
CA GLU A 35 21.21 -30.31 12.12
C GLU A 35 20.09 -29.30 11.82
N ALA A 36 19.55 -28.62 12.84
CA ALA A 36 18.56 -27.56 12.66
C ALA A 36 19.17 -26.33 11.95
N SER A 37 20.39 -25.93 12.32
CA SER A 37 21.11 -24.83 11.65
C SER A 37 21.48 -25.18 10.20
N SER A 38 21.87 -26.41 9.89
CA SER A 38 22.15 -26.87 8.53
C SER A 38 20.88 -27.02 7.67
N SER A 39 19.76 -27.38 8.25
CA SER A 39 18.47 -27.44 7.54
C SER A 39 17.87 -26.06 7.27
N ILE A 40 18.13 -25.08 8.14
CA ILE A 40 17.73 -23.67 7.94
C ILE A 40 18.62 -23.04 6.84
N ALA A 41 19.92 -23.30 6.85
CA ALA A 41 20.85 -22.79 5.81
C ALA A 41 20.57 -23.39 4.43
N LYS A 42 20.16 -24.68 4.34
CA LYS A 42 19.76 -25.30 3.06
C LYS A 42 18.40 -24.81 2.51
N ARG A 43 17.51 -24.28 3.35
CA ARG A 43 16.24 -23.67 2.91
C ARG A 43 16.40 -22.26 2.35
N ALA A 44 17.53 -21.58 2.56
CA ALA A 44 17.77 -20.22 2.07
C ALA A 44 18.03 -20.14 0.54
N ASP A 45 18.27 -21.26 -0.13
CA ASP A 45 18.61 -21.29 -1.57
C ASP A 45 17.42 -21.67 -2.49
N GLU A 46 16.30 -22.12 -1.96
CA GLU A 46 15.10 -22.38 -2.75
C GLU A 46 14.29 -21.10 -2.84
N LYS A 47 14.30 -20.47 -4.03
CA LYS A 47 13.56 -19.23 -4.28
C LYS A 47 12.08 -19.45 -3.99
N THR A 48 11.58 -18.88 -2.89
CA THR A 48 10.18 -18.94 -2.52
C THR A 48 9.30 -18.49 -3.68
N PRO A 49 8.31 -19.26 -4.12
CA PRO A 49 7.45 -18.88 -5.23
C PRO A 49 6.66 -17.59 -4.88
N LYS A 50 6.38 -16.79 -5.90
CA LYS A 50 5.52 -15.60 -5.76
C LYS A 50 4.09 -16.06 -5.47
N TYR A 51 3.49 -15.54 -4.41
CA TYR A 51 2.14 -15.90 -4.00
C TYR A 51 1.07 -15.27 -4.88
N PHE A 52 1.10 -13.95 -5.01
CA PHE A 52 0.22 -13.23 -5.94
C PHE A 52 0.85 -13.22 -7.32
N VAL A 53 0.19 -13.85 -8.28
CA VAL A 53 0.64 -13.94 -9.67
C VAL A 53 -0.31 -13.14 -10.54
N GLU A 54 0.23 -12.18 -11.28
CA GLU A 54 -0.52 -11.34 -12.21
C GLU A 54 -0.77 -12.10 -13.53
N ALA A 55 -1.82 -11.67 -14.26
CA ALA A 55 -2.21 -12.25 -15.55
C ALA A 55 -1.15 -12.02 -16.65
N GLY A 56 -0.28 -11.02 -16.50
CA GLY A 56 0.81 -10.73 -17.43
C GLY A 56 1.86 -9.80 -16.82
N ARG A 57 2.88 -9.48 -17.64
CA ARG A 57 4.03 -8.66 -17.19
C ARG A 57 4.02 -7.23 -17.75
N ASN A 58 3.08 -6.89 -18.60
CA ASN A 58 2.92 -5.53 -19.09
C ASN A 58 2.13 -4.69 -18.10
N ILE A 59 2.14 -3.37 -18.28
CA ILE A 59 1.47 -2.42 -17.37
C ILE A 59 0.00 -2.78 -17.16
N GLU A 60 -0.73 -3.12 -18.22
CA GLU A 60 -2.16 -3.42 -18.11
C GLU A 60 -2.43 -4.75 -17.40
N LEU A 61 -1.80 -5.85 -17.84
CA LEU A 61 -2.05 -7.19 -17.29
C LEU A 61 -1.42 -7.39 -15.90
N GLY A 62 -0.48 -6.53 -15.52
CA GLY A 62 0.14 -6.52 -14.19
C GLY A 62 -0.83 -6.13 -13.06
N HIS A 63 -2.01 -5.59 -13.40
CA HIS A 63 -3.02 -5.17 -12.42
C HIS A 63 -4.22 -6.14 -12.32
N TYR A 64 -4.05 -7.37 -12.78
CA TYR A 64 -5.04 -8.43 -12.67
C TYR A 64 -4.45 -9.66 -11.97
N ASP A 65 -5.14 -10.17 -10.97
CA ASP A 65 -4.84 -11.47 -10.36
C ASP A 65 -5.22 -12.58 -11.34
N ASN A 66 -4.28 -13.47 -11.66
CA ASN A 66 -4.46 -14.49 -12.69
C ASN A 66 -5.55 -15.51 -12.38
N ARG A 67 -5.96 -15.66 -11.12
CA ARG A 67 -6.99 -16.60 -10.68
C ARG A 67 -8.39 -16.18 -11.13
N TYR A 68 -8.61 -14.86 -11.27
CA TYR A 68 -9.91 -14.28 -11.60
C TYR A 68 -9.91 -13.51 -12.92
N PHE A 69 -8.75 -13.39 -13.56
CA PHE A 69 -8.64 -12.69 -14.84
C PHE A 69 -9.38 -13.46 -15.94
N GLN A 70 -10.29 -12.79 -16.63
CA GLN A 70 -11.00 -13.31 -17.79
C GLN A 70 -10.62 -12.55 -19.06
N SER A 71 -10.69 -11.22 -19.02
CA SER A 71 -10.32 -10.31 -20.08
C SER A 71 -9.98 -8.95 -19.51
N LYS A 72 -9.28 -8.12 -20.28
CA LYS A 72 -9.05 -6.74 -19.89
C LYS A 72 -10.36 -5.96 -19.82
N VAL A 73 -10.54 -5.19 -18.79
CA VAL A 73 -11.59 -4.19 -18.66
C VAL A 73 -11.30 -3.03 -19.62
N SER A 74 -12.32 -2.48 -20.28
CA SER A 74 -12.13 -1.32 -21.16
C SER A 74 -11.68 -0.07 -20.39
N TYR A 75 -11.12 0.91 -21.09
CA TYR A 75 -10.69 2.18 -20.46
C TYR A 75 -11.85 2.90 -19.76
N GLU A 76 -13.03 2.86 -20.35
CA GLU A 76 -14.23 3.50 -19.80
C GLU A 76 -14.74 2.77 -18.54
N GLU A 77 -14.60 1.46 -18.49
CA GLU A 77 -15.08 0.63 -17.39
C GLU A 77 -14.06 0.55 -16.23
N HIS A 78 -12.76 0.61 -16.51
CA HIS A 78 -11.74 0.37 -15.47
C HIS A 78 -11.87 1.34 -14.28
N ARG A 79 -12.20 2.62 -14.53
CA ARG A 79 -12.42 3.60 -13.48
C ARG A 79 -13.59 3.23 -12.56
N LEU A 80 -14.68 2.68 -13.13
CA LEU A 80 -15.82 2.23 -12.34
C LEU A 80 -15.47 0.99 -11.51
N VAL A 81 -14.68 0.08 -12.08
CA VAL A 81 -14.19 -1.11 -11.36
C VAL A 81 -13.28 -0.70 -10.21
N LEU A 82 -12.30 0.17 -10.43
CA LEU A 82 -11.40 0.68 -9.40
C LEU A 82 -12.16 1.44 -8.30
N ARG A 83 -13.14 2.26 -8.69
CA ARG A 83 -14.02 2.97 -7.75
C ARG A 83 -14.75 1.99 -6.82
N ASP A 84 -15.33 0.94 -7.37
CA ASP A 84 -16.06 -0.06 -6.58
C ASP A 84 -15.10 -0.87 -5.70
N LEU A 85 -13.90 -1.20 -6.19
CA LEU A 85 -12.84 -1.86 -5.43
C LEU A 85 -12.48 -1.06 -4.18
N ILE A 86 -12.11 0.21 -4.33
CA ILE A 86 -11.66 1.00 -3.18
C ILE A 86 -12.82 1.34 -2.24
N ARG A 87 -14.01 1.62 -2.76
CA ARG A 87 -15.20 1.91 -1.94
C ARG A 87 -15.59 0.71 -1.11
N SER A 88 -15.65 -0.49 -1.71
CA SER A 88 -15.98 -1.72 -0.98
C SER A 88 -14.92 -2.06 0.07
N TYR A 89 -13.63 -1.93 -0.26
CA TYR A 89 -12.55 -2.15 0.69
C TYR A 89 -12.67 -1.22 1.89
N LEU A 90 -12.71 0.09 1.66
CA LEU A 90 -12.79 1.09 2.73
C LEU A 90 -14.04 0.93 3.58
N PHE A 91 -15.19 0.63 2.97
CA PHE A 91 -16.44 0.38 3.68
C PHE A 91 -16.30 -0.81 4.64
N HIS A 92 -15.82 -1.96 4.15
CA HIS A 92 -15.69 -3.15 4.98
C HIS A 92 -14.63 -2.97 6.08
N MET A 93 -13.46 -2.40 5.77
CA MET A 93 -12.43 -2.14 6.77
C MET A 93 -12.92 -1.17 7.85
N ASN A 94 -13.66 -0.11 7.48
CA ASN A 94 -14.27 0.78 8.45
C ASN A 94 -15.34 0.06 9.31
N SER A 95 -16.14 -0.85 8.74
CA SER A 95 -17.16 -1.60 9.47
C SER A 95 -16.56 -2.59 10.48
N TYR A 96 -15.37 -3.13 10.19
CA TYR A 96 -14.61 -3.98 11.11
C TYR A 96 -13.79 -3.20 12.14
N GLY A 97 -13.78 -1.86 12.07
CA GLY A 97 -12.93 -1.04 12.93
C GLY A 97 -11.43 -1.14 12.61
N VAL A 98 -11.09 -1.63 11.42
CA VAL A 98 -9.70 -1.79 10.96
C VAL A 98 -9.13 -0.44 10.56
N GLU A 99 -7.97 -0.07 11.14
CA GLU A 99 -7.23 1.11 10.72
C GLU A 99 -6.42 0.77 9.46
N THR A 100 -6.80 1.40 8.36
CA THR A 100 -6.10 1.38 7.06
C THR A 100 -6.09 2.77 6.48
N TRP A 101 -5.13 3.08 5.63
CA TRP A 101 -5.03 4.36 4.93
C TRP A 101 -4.62 4.17 3.49
N ILE A 102 -5.02 5.09 2.62
CA ILE A 102 -4.63 5.13 1.21
C ILE A 102 -3.19 5.61 1.07
N ALA A 103 -2.45 5.05 0.11
CA ALA A 103 -1.01 5.28 -0.05
C ALA A 103 -0.64 5.48 -1.52
N HIS A 104 0.57 5.92 -1.79
CA HIS A 104 1.19 6.01 -3.12
C HIS A 104 0.33 6.77 -4.16
N GLY A 105 0.11 6.23 -5.35
CA GLY A 105 -0.72 6.81 -6.41
C GLY A 105 -2.14 7.10 -5.96
N THR A 106 -2.72 6.21 -5.15
CA THR A 106 -4.05 6.39 -4.55
C THR A 106 -4.10 7.62 -3.63
N LEU A 107 -3.05 7.85 -2.82
CA LEU A 107 -2.93 9.06 -2.00
C LEU A 107 -2.75 10.33 -2.85
N LEU A 108 -2.02 10.25 -3.96
CA LEU A 108 -1.85 11.37 -4.89
C LEU A 108 -3.19 11.76 -5.54
N GLY A 109 -4.00 10.79 -5.95
CA GLY A 109 -5.34 11.03 -6.48
C GLY A 109 -6.24 11.72 -5.44
N TRP A 110 -6.21 11.26 -4.19
CA TRP A 110 -6.91 11.93 -3.10
C TRP A 110 -6.46 13.40 -2.92
N TRP A 111 -5.16 13.64 -3.00
CA TRP A 111 -4.60 14.98 -2.83
C TRP A 111 -5.14 15.97 -3.90
N TRP A 112 -5.26 15.53 -5.15
CA TRP A 112 -5.75 16.36 -6.24
C TRP A 112 -7.23 16.72 -6.08
N ASN A 113 -8.10 15.75 -5.91
CA ASN A 113 -9.54 15.99 -5.86
C ASN A 113 -10.37 14.93 -5.10
N GLY A 114 -9.73 14.05 -4.35
CA GLY A 114 -10.44 12.98 -3.63
C GLY A 114 -10.91 11.83 -4.51
N GLN A 115 -10.34 11.69 -5.72
CA GLN A 115 -10.69 10.65 -6.70
C GLN A 115 -9.45 9.92 -7.19
N ILE A 116 -9.68 8.75 -7.81
CA ILE A 116 -8.64 7.97 -8.49
C ILE A 116 -8.16 8.77 -9.70
N MET A 117 -6.84 8.80 -9.94
CA MET A 117 -6.28 9.42 -11.14
C MET A 117 -6.75 8.65 -12.39
N PRO A 118 -7.23 9.30 -13.46
CA PRO A 118 -7.87 8.60 -14.59
C PRO A 118 -6.93 7.69 -15.41
N TRP A 119 -5.63 7.81 -15.23
CA TRP A 119 -4.61 6.94 -15.85
C TRP A 119 -4.08 5.85 -14.92
N ASP A 120 -4.58 5.82 -13.67
CA ASP A 120 -4.15 4.85 -12.68
C ASP A 120 -4.88 3.52 -12.87
N TYR A 121 -4.15 2.42 -12.73
CA TYR A 121 -4.68 1.07 -12.87
C TYR A 121 -4.53 0.26 -11.58
N ASP A 122 -3.86 0.81 -10.58
CA ASP A 122 -3.66 0.18 -9.29
C ASP A 122 -4.20 1.02 -8.13
N LEU A 123 -4.41 0.36 -7.05
CA LEU A 123 -4.87 0.95 -5.81
C LEU A 123 -4.02 0.40 -4.68
N ASP A 124 -3.44 1.30 -3.91
CA ASP A 124 -2.57 0.94 -2.79
C ASP A 124 -3.15 1.43 -1.47
N VAL A 125 -3.14 0.54 -0.51
CA VAL A 125 -3.45 0.85 0.88
C VAL A 125 -2.39 0.28 1.81
N GLN A 126 -2.26 0.90 2.96
CA GLN A 126 -1.34 0.45 3.99
C GLN A 126 -2.06 0.22 5.32
N VAL A 127 -1.48 -0.66 6.11
CA VAL A 127 -1.90 -1.00 7.47
C VAL A 127 -0.67 -1.13 8.37
N SER A 128 -0.85 -0.98 9.70
CA SER A 128 0.22 -1.36 10.62
C SER A 128 0.41 -2.89 10.63
N ASN A 129 1.61 -3.34 11.00
CA ASN A 129 1.88 -4.78 11.10
C ASN A 129 0.93 -5.51 12.06
N ASN A 130 0.55 -4.89 13.16
CA ASN A 130 -0.40 -5.47 14.11
C ASN A 130 -1.79 -5.61 13.48
N THR A 131 -2.21 -4.60 12.73
CA THR A 131 -3.46 -4.62 11.96
C THR A 131 -3.41 -5.71 10.90
N LEU A 132 -2.31 -5.82 10.15
CA LEU A 132 -2.11 -6.85 9.13
C LEU A 132 -2.20 -8.26 9.72
N GLN A 133 -1.53 -8.49 10.86
CA GLN A 133 -1.60 -9.78 11.56
C GLN A 133 -3.04 -10.10 11.96
N TRP A 134 -3.76 -9.13 12.53
CA TRP A 134 -5.15 -9.32 12.91
C TRP A 134 -6.05 -9.66 11.69
N ILE A 135 -5.86 -8.96 10.56
CA ILE A 135 -6.57 -9.25 9.31
C ILE A 135 -6.25 -10.67 8.83
N GLY A 136 -4.98 -11.07 8.87
CA GLY A 136 -4.53 -12.40 8.50
C GLY A 136 -5.17 -13.52 9.34
N ASP A 137 -5.28 -13.30 10.64
CA ASP A 137 -5.83 -14.28 11.58
C ASP A 137 -7.36 -14.38 11.52
N ASN A 138 -8.06 -13.28 11.19
CA ASN A 138 -9.53 -13.20 11.33
C ASN A 138 -10.29 -13.10 9.99
N LEU A 139 -9.69 -12.53 8.95
CA LEU A 139 -10.39 -12.19 7.70
C LEU A 139 -9.75 -12.82 6.45
N ASN A 140 -8.64 -13.56 6.57
CA ASN A 140 -7.98 -14.17 5.43
C ASN A 140 -8.90 -15.13 4.68
N ARG A 141 -8.93 -15.04 3.34
CA ARG A 141 -9.75 -15.84 2.43
C ARG A 141 -11.25 -15.73 2.68
N THR A 142 -11.71 -14.55 3.09
CA THR A 142 -13.14 -14.26 3.22
C THR A 142 -13.66 -13.54 2.00
N GLU A 143 -14.89 -13.92 1.59
CA GLU A 143 -15.63 -13.26 0.52
C GLU A 143 -16.53 -12.16 1.10
N HIS A 144 -16.61 -11.04 0.41
CA HIS A 144 -17.39 -9.88 0.82
C HIS A 144 -18.29 -9.42 -0.33
N SER A 145 -19.55 -9.15 -0.03
CA SER A 145 -20.51 -8.64 -1.00
C SER A 145 -20.59 -7.12 -0.94
N TRP A 146 -20.60 -6.49 -2.10
CA TRP A 146 -20.83 -5.06 -2.29
C TRP A 146 -22.03 -4.84 -3.18
N ASN A 147 -23.12 -4.34 -2.60
CA ASN A 147 -24.39 -4.20 -3.27
C ASN A 147 -24.86 -2.75 -3.18
N TYR A 148 -25.26 -2.18 -4.28
CA TYR A 148 -25.85 -0.84 -4.32
C TYR A 148 -26.74 -0.68 -5.56
N THR A 149 -27.60 0.35 -5.54
CA THR A 149 -28.34 0.76 -6.74
C THR A 149 -27.65 1.99 -7.31
N GLU A 150 -27.24 1.91 -8.59
CA GLU A 150 -26.63 3.04 -9.29
C GLU A 150 -27.69 4.14 -9.47
N THR A 151 -27.41 5.32 -8.96
CA THR A 151 -28.40 6.41 -8.91
C THR A 151 -28.79 6.91 -10.30
N ALA A 152 -27.84 6.90 -11.24
CA ALA A 152 -28.06 7.43 -12.58
C ALA A 152 -28.94 6.51 -13.46
N THR A 153 -28.82 5.19 -13.29
CA THR A 153 -29.49 4.18 -14.13
C THR A 153 -30.61 3.44 -13.42
N GLY A 154 -30.62 3.46 -12.07
CA GLY A 154 -31.50 2.63 -11.25
C GLY A 154 -31.13 1.14 -11.25
N GLU A 155 -29.99 0.78 -11.84
CA GLU A 155 -29.52 -0.60 -11.93
C GLU A 155 -29.02 -1.09 -10.56
N PHE A 156 -29.40 -2.31 -10.19
CA PHE A 156 -28.87 -2.97 -9.00
C PHE A 156 -27.54 -3.65 -9.32
N ILE A 157 -26.48 -3.17 -8.68
CA ILE A 157 -25.12 -3.70 -8.83
C ILE A 157 -24.82 -4.63 -7.65
N SER A 158 -24.34 -5.81 -7.95
CA SER A 158 -23.91 -6.81 -6.96
C SER A 158 -22.53 -7.34 -7.37
N LYS A 159 -21.54 -7.14 -6.49
CA LYS A 159 -20.16 -7.59 -6.70
C LYS A 159 -19.67 -8.39 -5.50
N LYS A 160 -18.72 -9.29 -5.76
CA LYS A 160 -18.04 -10.07 -4.74
C LYS A 160 -16.53 -9.81 -4.79
N TYR A 161 -15.97 -9.63 -3.63
CA TYR A 161 -14.54 -9.41 -3.43
C TYR A 161 -13.96 -10.47 -2.50
N LEU A 162 -12.76 -10.90 -2.79
CA LEU A 162 -11.96 -11.78 -1.93
C LEU A 162 -10.90 -10.96 -1.20
N LEU A 163 -10.88 -11.05 0.12
CA LEU A 163 -9.72 -10.63 0.90
C LEU A 163 -8.75 -11.80 1.02
N ASP A 164 -7.56 -11.67 0.47
CA ASP A 164 -6.54 -12.72 0.48
C ASP A 164 -5.23 -12.18 1.04
N ILE A 165 -4.74 -12.80 2.11
CA ILE A 165 -3.50 -12.41 2.79
C ILE A 165 -2.39 -13.38 2.43
N ASN A 166 -1.29 -12.82 1.96
CA ASN A 166 -0.10 -13.57 1.60
C ASN A 166 0.46 -14.31 2.84
N PRO A 167 0.67 -15.62 2.82
CA PRO A 167 1.24 -16.34 3.95
C PRO A 167 2.64 -15.85 4.33
N HIS A 168 3.33 -15.12 3.43
CA HIS A 168 4.61 -14.48 3.69
C HIS A 168 4.49 -13.07 4.29
N HIS A 169 3.28 -12.61 4.67
CA HIS A 169 3.09 -11.32 5.34
C HIS A 169 3.86 -11.24 6.67
N VAL A 170 4.13 -12.37 7.32
CA VAL A 170 4.92 -12.45 8.56
C VAL A 170 6.42 -12.22 8.34
N ASP A 171 6.93 -12.39 7.13
CA ASP A 171 8.35 -12.21 6.83
C ASP A 171 8.74 -10.74 7.01
N ILE A 172 9.83 -10.50 7.73
CA ILE A 172 10.27 -9.13 8.02
C ILE A 172 10.87 -8.47 6.78
N ASP A 173 11.62 -9.23 6.00
CA ASP A 173 12.31 -8.74 4.82
C ASP A 173 12.24 -9.77 3.68
N ARG A 174 12.21 -9.25 2.45
CA ARG A 174 12.20 -10.03 1.22
C ARG A 174 13.25 -9.47 0.25
N SER A 175 14.49 -9.86 0.48
CA SER A 175 15.66 -9.43 -0.31
C SER A 175 15.58 -9.84 -1.79
N ASP A 176 14.79 -10.87 -2.12
CA ASP A 176 14.56 -11.37 -3.48
C ASP A 176 13.50 -10.56 -4.27
N GLY A 177 12.89 -9.51 -3.66
CA GLY A 177 11.84 -8.69 -4.24
C GLY A 177 10.52 -9.42 -4.49
N ARG A 178 10.37 -10.65 -3.98
CA ARG A 178 9.13 -11.44 -4.09
C ARG A 178 8.29 -11.29 -2.85
N ASN A 179 6.99 -11.55 -2.99
CA ASN A 179 6.06 -11.52 -1.86
C ASN A 179 6.14 -10.22 -1.03
N ILE A 180 6.36 -9.09 -1.73
CA ILE A 180 6.41 -7.76 -1.12
C ILE A 180 5.01 -7.23 -0.82
N ILE A 181 4.00 -7.69 -1.54
CA ILE A 181 2.59 -7.39 -1.27
C ILE A 181 2.08 -8.37 -0.22
N ASP A 182 1.50 -7.82 0.84
CA ASP A 182 1.09 -8.58 2.02
C ASP A 182 -0.35 -9.08 1.95
N GLY A 183 -1.21 -8.43 1.18
CA GLY A 183 -2.58 -8.85 0.95
C GLY A 183 -3.18 -8.21 -0.30
N ARG A 184 -4.30 -8.74 -0.76
CA ARG A 184 -5.10 -8.19 -1.86
C ARG A 184 -6.58 -8.23 -1.54
N TRP A 185 -7.26 -7.16 -1.94
CA TRP A 185 -8.72 -7.14 -2.07
C TRP A 185 -9.06 -7.26 -3.54
N ILE A 186 -9.59 -8.42 -3.95
CA ILE A 186 -9.64 -8.83 -5.35
C ILE A 186 -11.08 -8.85 -5.83
N ASP A 187 -11.38 -8.19 -6.96
CA ASP A 187 -12.65 -8.34 -7.66
C ASP A 187 -12.71 -9.74 -8.32
N MET A 188 -13.60 -10.58 -7.82
CA MET A 188 -13.74 -11.97 -8.26
C MET A 188 -14.36 -12.10 -9.67
N GLN A 189 -14.85 -11.01 -10.27
CA GLN A 189 -15.43 -11.01 -11.60
C GLN A 189 -14.39 -10.77 -12.71
N ASN A 190 -13.35 -9.96 -12.42
CA ASN A 190 -12.39 -9.54 -13.44
C ASN A 190 -10.91 -9.69 -13.01
N GLY A 191 -10.65 -9.85 -11.73
CA GLY A 191 -9.31 -10.04 -11.17
C GLY A 191 -8.56 -8.74 -10.84
N MET A 192 -9.13 -7.55 -11.05
CA MET A 192 -8.52 -6.30 -10.55
C MET A 192 -8.51 -6.27 -9.02
N TYR A 193 -7.58 -5.55 -8.42
CA TYR A 193 -7.37 -5.61 -6.97
C TYR A 193 -6.89 -4.29 -6.35
N VAL A 194 -7.00 -4.23 -5.03
CA VAL A 194 -6.28 -3.27 -4.16
C VAL A 194 -5.12 -4.01 -3.51
N ASP A 195 -3.91 -3.52 -3.65
CA ASP A 195 -2.73 -4.04 -2.95
C ASP A 195 -2.67 -3.51 -1.50
N ILE A 196 -2.44 -4.42 -0.56
CA ILE A 196 -2.35 -4.13 0.86
C ILE A 196 -0.91 -4.38 1.31
N THR A 197 -0.25 -3.36 1.86
CA THR A 197 1.11 -3.47 2.39
C THR A 197 1.16 -3.16 3.88
N GLY A 198 1.89 -3.98 4.62
CA GLY A 198 2.08 -3.84 6.06
C GLY A 198 3.32 -3.01 6.40
N LEU A 199 3.14 -2.00 7.25
CA LEU A 199 4.25 -1.22 7.80
C LEU A 199 4.66 -1.74 9.19
N ARG A 200 5.97 -1.79 9.43
CA ARG A 200 6.55 -2.10 10.74
C ARG A 200 7.88 -1.37 10.95
N GLU A 201 8.29 -1.23 12.21
CA GLU A 201 9.65 -0.83 12.54
C GLU A 201 10.57 -2.02 12.28
N ARG A 202 11.32 -2.01 11.15
CA ARG A 202 12.19 -3.12 10.73
C ARG A 202 13.62 -2.97 11.20
N GLU A 203 14.08 -1.75 11.42
CA GLU A 203 15.45 -1.39 11.69
C GLU A 203 15.58 -1.07 13.17
N ALA A 204 16.17 -1.98 13.96
CA ALA A 204 16.30 -1.83 15.42
C ALA A 204 17.13 -0.59 15.84
N ASP A 205 18.04 -0.14 14.97
CA ASP A 205 18.85 1.06 15.15
C ASP A 205 18.11 2.37 14.77
N ARG A 206 16.90 2.28 14.25
CA ARG A 206 16.07 3.42 13.81
C ARG A 206 14.66 3.36 14.40
N PRO A 207 14.51 3.51 15.72
CA PRO A 207 13.20 3.51 16.35
C PRO A 207 12.34 4.66 15.80
N GLY A 208 11.05 4.40 15.63
CA GLY A 208 10.11 5.37 15.04
C GLY A 208 10.18 5.49 13.51
N VAL A 209 10.97 4.64 12.82
CA VAL A 209 10.97 4.54 11.36
C VAL A 209 10.21 3.28 10.94
N TRP A 210 9.10 3.49 10.27
CA TRP A 210 8.23 2.44 9.73
C TRP A 210 8.54 2.20 8.27
N SER A 211 8.54 0.94 7.84
CA SER A 211 8.77 0.61 6.43
C SER A 211 7.97 -0.60 5.96
N CYS A 212 7.64 -0.64 4.65
CA CYS A 212 7.12 -1.81 3.97
C CYS A 212 8.25 -2.68 3.39
N LYS A 213 7.91 -3.86 2.87
CA LYS A 213 8.87 -4.74 2.19
C LYS A 213 9.43 -4.15 0.90
N ASN A 214 8.71 -3.20 0.30
CA ASN A 214 9.13 -2.44 -0.90
C ASN A 214 10.00 -1.22 -0.57
N LYS A 215 10.53 -1.15 0.66
CA LYS A 215 11.53 -0.16 1.12
C LYS A 215 11.04 1.28 1.27
N HIS A 216 9.75 1.56 1.15
CA HIS A 216 9.22 2.88 1.56
C HIS A 216 9.41 3.05 3.06
N ARG A 217 9.82 4.24 3.47
CA ARG A 217 10.13 4.57 4.87
C ARG A 217 9.39 5.82 5.31
N TYR A 218 8.81 5.75 6.50
CA TYR A 218 8.04 6.84 7.10
C TYR A 218 8.43 7.00 8.57
N LYS A 219 8.42 8.23 9.07
CA LYS A 219 8.52 8.46 10.51
C LYS A 219 7.15 8.33 11.16
N SER A 220 7.09 7.84 12.41
CA SER A 220 5.84 7.74 13.16
C SER A 220 5.02 9.04 13.13
N GLN A 221 5.68 10.19 13.30
CA GLN A 221 5.05 11.51 13.29
C GLN A 221 4.53 11.94 11.90
N ASP A 222 5.00 11.33 10.82
CA ASP A 222 4.50 11.60 9.45
C ASP A 222 3.24 10.76 9.17
N LEU A 223 3.12 9.61 9.82
CA LEU A 223 1.96 8.72 9.69
C LEU A 223 0.82 9.11 10.64
N TRP A 224 1.11 9.24 11.94
CA TRP A 224 0.10 9.40 12.99
C TRP A 224 0.10 10.77 13.68
N PRO A 225 -1.10 11.22 14.14
CA PRO A 225 -2.41 10.57 14.06
C PRO A 225 -2.97 10.62 12.63
N MET A 226 -3.58 9.52 12.17
CA MET A 226 -4.21 9.50 10.84
C MET A 226 -5.31 10.55 10.75
N ARG A 227 -5.39 11.22 9.59
CA ARG A 227 -6.48 12.16 9.29
C ARG A 227 -7.65 11.42 8.67
N ILE A 228 -8.86 11.71 9.16
CA ILE A 228 -10.10 11.20 8.58
C ILE A 228 -10.52 12.12 7.46
N THR A 229 -10.88 11.52 6.33
CA THR A 229 -11.28 12.20 5.10
C THR A 229 -12.28 11.35 4.30
N GLU A 230 -12.55 11.75 3.07
CA GLU A 230 -13.30 10.97 2.10
C GLU A 230 -12.43 10.72 0.85
N PHE A 231 -12.58 9.54 0.25
CA PHE A 231 -12.01 9.17 -1.03
C PHE A 231 -13.04 8.41 -1.85
N GLU A 232 -13.26 8.79 -3.09
CA GLU A 232 -14.35 8.27 -3.95
C GLU A 232 -15.73 8.27 -3.25
N GLY A 233 -15.99 9.28 -2.39
CA GLY A 233 -17.24 9.45 -1.67
C GLY A 233 -17.45 8.49 -0.48
N VAL A 234 -16.39 7.83 0.00
CA VAL A 234 -16.45 6.99 1.20
C VAL A 234 -15.39 7.41 2.21
N LYS A 235 -15.67 7.13 3.49
CA LYS A 235 -14.75 7.46 4.59
C LYS A 235 -13.42 6.76 4.40
N ALA A 236 -12.35 7.55 4.38
CA ALA A 236 -10.97 7.11 4.24
C ALA A 236 -10.07 7.70 5.34
N ARG A 237 -8.84 7.21 5.42
CA ARG A 237 -7.76 7.81 6.21
C ARG A 237 -6.56 8.10 5.34
N VAL A 238 -5.84 9.17 5.70
CA VAL A 238 -4.57 9.55 5.11
C VAL A 238 -3.54 9.83 6.20
N PRO A 239 -2.24 9.67 5.93
CA PRO A 239 -1.18 10.00 6.86
C PRO A 239 -1.24 11.46 7.32
N PHE A 240 -0.75 11.72 8.52
CA PHE A 240 -0.73 13.08 9.10
C PHE A 240 -0.01 14.09 8.20
N ASN A 241 1.17 13.71 7.73
CA ASN A 241 2.04 14.56 6.90
C ASN A 241 2.04 14.09 5.43
N PHE A 242 0.84 13.92 4.86
CA PHE A 242 0.65 13.42 3.51
C PHE A 242 1.42 14.23 2.45
N ASN A 243 1.50 15.57 2.58
CA ASN A 243 2.25 16.41 1.63
C ASN A 243 3.73 16.01 1.57
N LYS A 244 4.37 15.85 2.75
CA LYS A 244 5.76 15.42 2.81
C LYS A 244 5.95 14.04 2.19
N ILE A 245 5.06 13.10 2.48
CA ILE A 245 5.11 11.74 1.94
C ILE A 245 5.01 11.78 0.41
N LEU A 246 4.05 12.52 -0.13
CA LEU A 246 3.89 12.66 -1.58
C LEU A 246 5.10 13.32 -2.25
N VAL A 247 5.69 14.34 -1.62
CA VAL A 247 6.91 14.98 -2.14
C VAL A 247 8.11 14.02 -2.09
N ASP A 248 8.25 13.25 -1.01
CA ASP A 248 9.32 12.25 -0.89
C ASP A 248 9.20 11.11 -1.93
N GLU A 249 7.98 10.73 -2.32
CA GLU A 249 7.73 9.62 -3.26
C GLU A 249 7.69 10.06 -4.73
N TYR A 250 7.12 11.23 -5.03
CA TYR A 250 6.79 11.66 -6.39
C TYR A 250 7.41 13.01 -6.80
N ASP A 251 8.19 13.66 -5.94
CA ASP A 251 8.69 15.04 -6.12
C ASP A 251 7.57 16.09 -6.08
N THR A 252 7.95 17.34 -5.80
CA THR A 252 7.06 18.49 -5.76
C THR A 252 6.29 18.72 -7.07
N LYS A 253 6.89 18.32 -8.20
CA LYS A 253 6.28 18.44 -9.52
C LYS A 253 4.95 17.70 -9.63
N SER A 254 4.79 16.56 -8.97
CA SER A 254 3.55 15.78 -9.00
C SER A 254 2.35 16.52 -8.42
N LEU A 255 2.60 17.49 -7.56
CA LEU A 255 1.58 18.32 -6.91
C LEU A 255 1.19 19.59 -7.70
N VAL A 256 1.91 19.90 -8.76
CA VAL A 256 1.70 21.15 -9.54
C VAL A 256 1.63 20.93 -11.05
N THR A 257 1.93 19.71 -11.53
CA THR A 257 1.87 19.42 -12.97
C THR A 257 0.44 19.13 -13.39
N GLU A 258 -0.11 20.00 -14.21
CA GLU A 258 -1.51 20.00 -14.64
C GLU A 258 -1.76 19.30 -15.97
N SER A 259 -0.77 18.59 -16.50
CA SER A 259 -0.87 17.78 -17.72
C SER A 259 0.00 16.54 -17.58
N TRP A 260 -0.61 15.35 -17.61
CA TRP A 260 0.06 14.08 -17.43
C TRP A 260 -0.70 12.94 -18.10
N ALA A 261 0.00 11.98 -18.66
CA ALA A 261 -0.55 10.75 -19.24
C ALA A 261 -1.76 10.98 -20.18
N GLY A 262 -1.70 12.03 -21.01
CA GLY A 262 -2.77 12.38 -21.95
C GLY A 262 -4.01 12.97 -21.28
N HIS A 263 -3.86 13.54 -20.09
CA HIS A 263 -4.90 14.24 -19.37
C HIS A 263 -4.43 15.63 -18.94
N ARG A 264 -5.36 16.54 -18.77
CA ARG A 264 -5.14 17.89 -18.22
C ARG A 264 -6.07 18.18 -17.05
N TRP A 265 -5.63 19.05 -16.17
CA TRP A 265 -6.44 19.51 -15.05
C TRP A 265 -7.47 20.55 -15.51
N ASP A 266 -8.72 20.36 -15.15
CA ASP A 266 -9.79 21.33 -15.34
C ASP A 266 -10.01 22.11 -14.04
N HIS A 267 -9.61 23.38 -14.03
CA HIS A 267 -9.72 24.27 -12.87
C HIS A 267 -11.16 24.59 -12.47
N ASP A 268 -12.09 24.62 -13.43
CA ASP A 268 -13.48 24.97 -13.17
C ASP A 268 -14.21 23.83 -12.47
N ASN A 269 -14.03 22.61 -12.96
CA ASN A 269 -14.66 21.42 -12.42
C ASN A 269 -13.80 20.68 -11.39
N LYS A 270 -12.52 21.03 -11.26
CA LYS A 270 -11.51 20.38 -10.39
C LYS A 270 -11.43 18.86 -10.63
N ILE A 271 -11.30 18.50 -11.89
CA ILE A 271 -11.14 17.11 -12.34
C ILE A 271 -10.06 17.00 -13.42
N TRP A 272 -9.52 15.82 -13.57
CA TRP A 272 -8.65 15.47 -14.68
C TRP A 272 -9.49 15.07 -15.89
N ILE A 273 -9.24 15.66 -17.06
CA ILE A 273 -9.97 15.41 -18.30
C ILE A 273 -8.98 14.84 -19.32
N LYS A 274 -9.41 13.81 -20.04
CA LYS A 274 -8.63 13.26 -21.15
C LYS A 274 -8.47 14.34 -22.25
N GLU A 275 -7.23 14.56 -22.67
CA GLU A 275 -6.92 15.49 -23.78
C GLU A 275 -7.49 14.94 -25.09
N THR A 276 -8.00 15.85 -25.92
CA THR A 276 -8.29 15.54 -27.32
C THR A 276 -7.00 15.38 -28.10
N GLU A 277 -7.05 14.73 -29.27
CA GLU A 277 -5.89 14.57 -30.15
C GLU A 277 -5.29 15.95 -30.55
N GLU A 278 -6.15 16.94 -30.77
CA GLU A 278 -5.73 18.29 -31.14
C GLU A 278 -5.03 19.01 -29.98
N GLU A 279 -5.56 18.92 -28.75
CA GLU A 279 -4.90 19.48 -27.53
C GLU A 279 -3.54 18.82 -27.28
N ALA A 280 -3.46 17.49 -27.41
CA ALA A 280 -2.22 16.77 -27.27
C ALA A 280 -1.17 17.20 -28.29
N LYS A 281 -1.58 17.38 -29.55
CA LYS A 281 -0.71 17.86 -30.63
C LYS A 281 -0.22 19.29 -30.38
N GLN A 282 -1.12 20.19 -29.99
CA GLN A 282 -0.76 21.60 -29.67
C GLN A 282 0.20 21.67 -28.48
N ARG A 283 0.00 20.86 -27.44
CA ARG A 283 0.91 20.76 -26.30
C ARG A 283 2.31 20.30 -26.73
N GLN A 284 2.39 19.28 -27.63
CA GLN A 284 3.67 18.81 -28.16
C GLN A 284 4.38 19.89 -28.96
N LEU A 285 3.68 20.61 -29.85
CA LEU A 285 4.25 21.70 -30.62
C LEU A 285 4.78 22.81 -29.70
N GLY A 286 4.00 23.25 -28.72
CA GLY A 286 4.43 24.26 -27.76
C GLY A 286 5.59 23.80 -26.86
N ALA A 287 5.78 22.50 -26.63
CA ALA A 287 6.95 21.98 -25.92
C ALA A 287 8.22 22.04 -26.81
N VAL A 288 8.09 21.74 -28.10
CA VAL A 288 9.19 21.84 -29.08
C VAL A 288 9.63 23.30 -29.23
N ASP A 289 8.67 24.24 -29.37
CA ASP A 289 8.96 25.67 -29.50
C ASP A 289 9.70 26.21 -28.26
N ARG A 290 9.28 25.82 -27.05
CA ARG A 290 9.99 26.17 -25.81
C ARG A 290 11.40 25.62 -25.77
N HIS A 291 11.58 24.35 -26.14
CA HIS A 291 12.91 23.73 -26.15
C HIS A 291 13.85 24.40 -27.15
N LEU A 292 13.35 24.77 -28.34
CA LEU A 292 14.09 25.53 -29.33
C LEU A 292 14.44 26.92 -28.83
N ALA A 293 13.52 27.59 -28.15
CA ALA A 293 13.78 28.91 -27.56
C ALA A 293 14.82 28.85 -26.43
N GLU A 294 14.77 27.83 -25.59
CA GLU A 294 15.75 27.60 -24.52
C GLU A 294 17.14 27.27 -25.08
N ALA A 295 17.21 26.43 -26.12
CA ALA A 295 18.46 26.14 -26.81
C ALA A 295 19.08 27.37 -27.50
N ALA A 296 18.25 28.23 -28.08
CA ALA A 296 18.70 29.48 -28.69
C ALA A 296 19.17 30.53 -27.65
N ALA A 297 18.58 30.51 -26.45
CA ALA A 297 18.94 31.39 -25.35
C ALA A 297 20.24 30.98 -24.63
N ASN A 298 20.62 29.70 -24.73
CA ASN A 298 21.84 29.16 -24.11
C ASN A 298 22.70 28.39 -25.14
N PRO A 299 23.31 29.11 -26.12
CA PRO A 299 24.21 28.46 -27.08
C PRO A 299 25.40 27.91 -26.30
N GLN A 300 25.53 26.60 -26.22
CA GLN A 300 26.76 25.96 -25.73
C GLN A 300 27.88 26.38 -26.70
N THR A 301 28.81 27.17 -26.19
CA THR A 301 30.07 27.40 -26.88
C THR A 301 30.82 26.08 -26.92
N GLU A 302 30.71 25.36 -28.03
CA GLU A 302 31.70 24.33 -28.40
C GLU A 302 33.02 25.05 -28.61
N GLU A 303 33.90 25.08 -27.62
CA GLU A 303 35.31 25.40 -27.83
C GLU A 303 35.87 24.35 -28.82
N PRO A 304 36.49 24.75 -29.91
CA PRO A 304 37.16 23.81 -30.80
C PRO A 304 38.31 23.17 -30.03
N GLN A 305 38.28 21.87 -29.84
CA GLN A 305 39.44 21.13 -29.38
C GLN A 305 40.54 21.33 -30.44
N GLU A 306 41.55 22.12 -30.08
CA GLU A 306 42.78 22.30 -30.82
C GLU A 306 43.47 20.96 -30.94
N ALA A 307 43.49 20.41 -32.15
CA ALA A 307 44.16 19.15 -32.46
C ALA A 307 45.66 19.35 -32.20
N ALA A 308 46.19 18.70 -31.18
CA ALA A 308 47.62 18.56 -30.98
C ALA A 308 48.16 17.75 -32.15
N ALA A 309 48.95 18.38 -33.02
CA ALA A 309 49.71 17.74 -34.08
C ALA A 309 50.94 17.01 -33.49
N PRO A 310 51.49 15.99 -34.20
CA PRO A 310 52.39 14.96 -33.73
C PRO A 310 53.79 15.44 -33.35
#